data_dfae915c1b6bdc1b405296da4240565d
#
_entry.id   dfae915c1b6bdc1b405296da4240565d
#
_cell.length_a   1.000
_cell.length_b   1.000
_cell.length_c   1.000
_cell.angle_alpha   90.00
_cell.angle_beta   90.00
_cell.angle_gamma   90.00
#
_symmetry.space_group_name_H-M   'P 1'
#
loop_
_entity.id
_entity.type
_entity.pdbx_description
1 polymer ?
#
loop_
_entity_poly.entity_id
_entity_poly.type
_entity_poly.pdbx_seq_one_letter_code
_entity_poly.pdbx_strand_id
1 'polypeptide(L)'
;QERYPNAEERFCSSVEDFLGSESQESLSRFSDILLLSHDWSVDEDLLIGLLRVSGDSQRPRMGAIGSKKKWSEFEKSGIENGIEKEVLDSVRCPIGLEIGADSPEEIAVAVCGEILSLERGINPT
;
A
#
# COMPACT_ATOMS: atom_id res chain seq x y z
N GLN A 1 20.86 -0.25 8.11
CA GLN A 1 19.51 0.00 8.60
C GLN A 1 19.13 -0.92 9.75
N GLU A 2 19.56 -0.55 10.95
CA GLU A 2 19.27 -1.35 12.12
C GLU A 2 17.80 -1.32 12.55
N ARG A 3 17.05 -0.31 12.08
CA ARG A 3 15.65 -0.15 12.42
C ARG A 3 14.78 -1.33 11.96
N TYR A 4 15.19 -2.01 10.89
CA TYR A 4 14.45 -3.13 10.33
C TYR A 4 15.38 -4.35 10.19
N PRO A 5 15.86 -4.90 11.31
CA PRO A 5 16.87 -5.94 11.25
C PRO A 5 16.37 -7.27 10.64
N ASN A 6 15.06 -7.48 10.63
CA ASN A 6 14.47 -8.72 10.12
C ASN A 6 14.01 -8.63 8.67
N ALA A 7 14.21 -7.48 8.02
CA ALA A 7 13.83 -7.34 6.62
C ALA A 7 14.82 -8.13 5.75
N GLU A 8 14.28 -8.90 4.78
CA GLU A 8 15.12 -9.63 3.84
C GLU A 8 15.92 -8.70 2.95
N GLU A 9 15.26 -7.65 2.46
CA GLU A 9 15.87 -6.67 1.57
C GLU A 9 15.53 -5.27 2.05
N ARG A 10 16.48 -4.37 1.93
CA ARG A 10 16.28 -2.98 2.28
C ARG A 10 16.83 -2.11 1.17
N PHE A 11 16.01 -1.17 0.72
CA PHE A 11 16.36 -0.27 -0.35
C PHE A 11 16.37 1.16 0.15
N CYS A 12 17.30 1.94 -0.36
CA CYS A 12 17.35 3.37 -0.11
C CYS A 12 17.49 4.06 -1.46
N SER A 13 16.37 4.35 -2.09
CA SER A 13 16.36 4.92 -3.43
C SER A 13 15.20 5.91 -3.56
N SER A 14 15.22 6.71 -4.62
CA SER A 14 14.11 7.60 -4.92
C SER A 14 12.93 6.80 -5.44
N VAL A 15 11.74 7.41 -5.41
CA VAL A 15 10.53 6.79 -5.96
C VAL A 15 10.74 6.44 -7.43
N GLU A 16 11.30 7.35 -8.20
CA GLU A 16 11.56 7.12 -9.62
C GLU A 16 12.48 5.94 -9.86
N ASP A 17 13.56 5.85 -9.10
CA ASP A 17 14.52 4.76 -9.24
C ASP A 17 13.89 3.43 -8.86
N PHE A 18 13.10 3.41 -7.78
CA PHE A 18 12.42 2.20 -7.35
C PHE A 18 11.43 1.73 -8.42
N LEU A 19 10.57 2.63 -8.90
CA LEU A 19 9.57 2.27 -9.91
C LEU A 19 10.23 1.84 -11.23
N GLY A 20 11.35 2.46 -11.58
CA GLY A 20 12.09 2.09 -12.78
C GLY A 20 12.72 0.70 -12.70
N SER A 21 12.94 0.20 -11.49
CA SER A 21 13.54 -1.12 -11.28
C SER A 21 12.50 -2.24 -11.16
N GLU A 22 11.20 -1.91 -11.06
CA GLU A 22 10.14 -2.89 -10.87
C GLU A 22 9.32 -3.07 -12.14
N SER A 23 8.75 -4.26 -12.28
CA SER A 23 7.85 -4.60 -13.37
C SER A 23 6.64 -5.33 -12.79
N GLN A 24 5.63 -5.58 -13.62
CA GLN A 24 4.48 -6.38 -13.20
C GLN A 24 4.93 -7.74 -12.67
N GLU A 25 5.87 -8.37 -13.38
CA GLU A 25 6.38 -9.67 -12.99
C GLU A 25 7.14 -9.61 -11.67
N SER A 26 8.02 -8.61 -11.49
CA SER A 26 8.79 -8.50 -10.26
C SER A 26 7.91 -8.17 -9.05
N LEU A 27 6.86 -7.38 -9.24
CA LEU A 27 5.93 -7.05 -8.17
C LEU A 27 5.08 -8.24 -7.75
N SER A 28 4.86 -9.20 -8.64
CA SER A 28 4.06 -10.38 -8.33
C SER A 28 4.67 -11.27 -7.25
N ARG A 29 5.94 -11.04 -6.89
CA ARG A 29 6.59 -11.78 -5.79
C ARG A 29 6.03 -11.40 -4.41
N PHE A 30 5.33 -10.30 -4.32
CA PHE A 30 4.76 -9.82 -3.06
C PHE A 30 3.29 -10.18 -2.95
N SER A 31 2.85 -10.57 -1.76
CA SER A 31 1.42 -10.75 -1.49
C SER A 31 0.76 -9.40 -1.20
N ASP A 32 1.47 -8.51 -0.55
CA ASP A 32 0.95 -7.22 -0.10
C ASP A 32 2.00 -6.13 -0.24
N ILE A 33 1.55 -4.92 -0.58
CA ILE A 33 2.38 -3.73 -0.57
C ILE A 33 1.70 -2.72 0.34
N LEU A 34 2.45 -2.24 1.33
CA LEU A 34 1.94 -1.29 2.31
C LEU A 34 2.66 0.04 2.19
N LEU A 35 1.91 1.12 2.09
CA LEU A 35 2.44 2.48 2.02
C LEU A 35 2.34 3.10 3.41
N LEU A 36 3.47 3.25 4.07
CA LEU A 36 3.55 3.59 5.48
C LEU A 36 4.31 4.90 5.74
N SER A 37 4.50 5.72 4.72
CA SER A 37 5.25 6.96 4.88
C SER A 37 4.42 8.04 5.57
N HIS A 38 5.11 8.96 6.25
CA HIS A 38 4.50 10.17 6.78
C HIS A 38 4.37 11.26 5.72
N ASP A 39 5.03 11.10 4.59
CA ASP A 39 5.00 12.06 3.50
C ASP A 39 3.95 11.65 2.48
N TRP A 40 2.85 12.40 2.43
CA TRP A 40 1.74 12.11 1.53
C TRP A 40 2.17 12.12 0.06
N SER A 41 3.09 12.99 -0.31
CA SER A 41 3.52 13.06 -1.70
C SER A 41 4.29 11.82 -2.12
N VAL A 42 5.10 11.27 -1.24
CA VAL A 42 5.83 10.02 -1.50
C VAL A 42 4.85 8.87 -1.66
N ASP A 43 3.90 8.73 -0.72
CA ASP A 43 2.91 7.66 -0.80
C ASP A 43 2.04 7.79 -2.05
N GLU A 44 1.65 9.01 -2.41
CA GLU A 44 0.84 9.24 -3.61
C GLU A 44 1.60 8.84 -4.88
N ASP A 45 2.86 9.27 -5.00
CA ASP A 45 3.68 8.92 -6.17
C ASP A 45 3.90 7.42 -6.26
N LEU A 46 4.15 6.77 -5.12
CA LEU A 46 4.30 5.32 -5.08
C LEU A 46 3.02 4.60 -5.47
N LEU A 47 1.89 5.04 -4.92
CA LEU A 47 0.60 4.42 -5.23
C LEU A 47 0.31 4.48 -6.72
N ILE A 48 0.39 5.65 -7.31
CA ILE A 48 0.09 5.85 -8.71
C ILE A 48 1.06 5.06 -9.59
N GLY A 49 2.36 5.15 -9.27
CA GLY A 49 3.37 4.44 -10.03
C GLY A 49 3.24 2.93 -9.94
N LEU A 50 2.98 2.40 -8.76
CA LEU A 50 2.80 0.96 -8.56
C LEU A 50 1.56 0.44 -9.26
N LEU A 51 0.47 1.19 -9.24
CA LEU A 51 -0.74 0.79 -9.95
C LEU A 51 -0.53 0.76 -11.46
N ARG A 52 0.27 1.70 -11.98
CA ARG A 52 0.61 1.71 -13.40
C ARG A 52 1.51 0.53 -13.79
N VAL A 53 2.52 0.25 -12.97
CA VAL A 53 3.47 -0.84 -13.24
C VAL A 53 2.80 -2.20 -13.14
N SER A 54 1.96 -2.40 -12.12
CA SER A 54 1.37 -3.71 -11.85
C SER A 54 0.25 -4.09 -12.80
N GLY A 55 -0.38 -3.13 -13.46
CA GLY A 55 -1.46 -3.43 -14.40
C GLY A 55 -2.75 -3.90 -13.71
N ASP A 56 -3.57 -4.62 -14.48
CA ASP A 56 -4.93 -4.96 -14.04
C ASP A 56 -5.06 -6.27 -13.31
N SER A 57 -4.12 -7.18 -13.45
CA SER A 57 -4.28 -8.54 -12.92
C SER A 57 -3.06 -8.98 -12.14
N GLN A 58 -3.30 -9.89 -11.19
CA GLN A 58 -2.23 -10.53 -10.41
C GLN A 58 -1.29 -9.57 -9.68
N ARG A 59 -1.81 -8.38 -9.34
CA ARG A 59 -1.00 -7.47 -8.55
C ARG A 59 -1.16 -7.80 -7.07
N PRO A 60 -0.15 -7.45 -6.25
CA PRO A 60 -0.27 -7.58 -4.80
C PRO A 60 -1.44 -6.76 -4.27
N ARG A 61 -1.99 -7.19 -3.15
CA ARG A 61 -2.94 -6.35 -2.44
C ARG A 61 -2.21 -5.10 -1.95
N MET A 62 -2.86 -3.96 -2.03
CA MET A 62 -2.24 -2.71 -1.61
C MET A 62 -3.02 -2.07 -0.48
N GLY A 63 -2.30 -1.48 0.44
CA GLY A 63 -2.90 -0.74 1.53
C GLY A 63 -2.04 0.44 1.92
N ALA A 64 -2.67 1.45 2.48
CA ALA A 64 -1.97 2.65 2.93
C ALA A 64 -2.48 3.06 4.31
N ILE A 65 -1.56 3.52 5.14
CA ILE A 65 -1.91 4.15 6.40
C ILE A 65 -2.38 5.57 6.11
N GLY A 66 -3.44 5.99 6.77
CA GLY A 66 -3.93 7.35 6.61
C GLY A 66 -5.38 7.47 7.02
N SER A 67 -5.96 8.59 6.67
CA SER A 67 -7.35 8.89 6.95
C SER A 67 -8.20 8.78 5.69
N LYS A 68 -9.51 8.85 5.85
CA LYS A 68 -10.41 8.93 4.71
C LYS A 68 -10.13 10.18 3.87
N LYS A 69 -9.70 11.26 4.51
CA LYS A 69 -9.33 12.48 3.80
C LYS A 69 -8.11 12.26 2.91
N LYS A 70 -7.09 11.58 3.43
CA LYS A 70 -5.90 11.22 2.65
C LYS A 70 -6.30 10.38 1.44
N TRP A 71 -7.15 9.38 1.65
CA TRP A 71 -7.60 8.52 0.57
C TRP A 71 -8.39 9.30 -0.49
N SER A 72 -9.26 10.22 -0.06
CA SER A 72 -10.03 11.05 -0.99
C SER A 72 -9.11 11.84 -1.94
N GLU A 73 -8.03 12.39 -1.41
CA GLU A 73 -7.04 13.12 -2.22
C GLU A 73 -6.29 12.17 -3.17
N PHE A 74 -5.92 11.00 -2.68
CA PHE A 74 -5.22 10.00 -3.49
C PHE A 74 -6.10 9.47 -4.61
N GLU A 75 -7.37 9.22 -4.34
CA GLU A 75 -8.32 8.75 -5.34
C GLU A 75 -8.48 9.79 -6.44
N LYS A 76 -8.62 11.05 -6.06
CA LYS A 76 -8.74 12.15 -7.02
C LYS A 76 -7.51 12.23 -7.91
N SER A 77 -6.33 12.17 -7.32
CA SER A 77 -5.07 12.20 -8.05
C SER A 77 -4.94 11.00 -8.98
N GLY A 78 -5.33 9.84 -8.51
CA GLY A 78 -5.30 8.62 -9.32
C GLY A 78 -6.17 8.72 -10.57
N ILE A 79 -7.38 9.22 -10.41
CA ILE A 79 -8.29 9.43 -11.53
C ILE A 79 -7.71 10.44 -12.51
N GLU A 80 -7.15 11.53 -12.03
CA GLU A 80 -6.50 12.53 -12.87
C GLU A 80 -5.32 11.95 -13.66
N ASN A 81 -4.70 10.91 -13.14
CA ASN A 81 -3.58 10.22 -13.77
C ASN A 81 -4.01 9.02 -14.60
N GLY A 82 -5.29 8.86 -14.85
CA GLY A 82 -5.79 7.84 -15.76
C GLY A 82 -5.98 6.47 -15.13
N ILE A 83 -5.95 6.36 -13.81
CA ILE A 83 -6.18 5.09 -13.13
C ILE A 83 -7.69 4.89 -12.97
N GLU A 84 -8.19 3.72 -13.35
CA GLU A 84 -9.61 3.42 -13.25
C GLU A 84 -10.05 3.32 -11.79
N LYS A 85 -11.28 3.75 -11.55
CA LYS A 85 -11.84 3.75 -10.20
C LYS A 85 -11.88 2.35 -9.60
N GLU A 86 -12.15 1.33 -10.40
CA GLU A 86 -12.17 -0.05 -9.92
C GLU A 86 -10.82 -0.48 -9.37
N VAL A 87 -9.74 -0.04 -10.01
CA VAL A 87 -8.39 -0.31 -9.55
C VAL A 87 -8.13 0.40 -8.23
N LEU A 88 -8.52 1.67 -8.14
CA LEU A 88 -8.36 2.44 -6.90
C LEU A 88 -9.18 1.84 -5.76
N ASP A 89 -10.38 1.35 -6.04
CA ASP A 89 -11.24 0.76 -5.02
C ASP A 89 -10.65 -0.53 -4.42
N SER A 90 -9.69 -1.15 -5.10
CA SER A 90 -9.03 -2.34 -4.58
C SER A 90 -7.97 -2.02 -3.51
N VAL A 91 -7.55 -0.77 -3.41
CA VAL A 91 -6.58 -0.33 -2.41
C VAL A 91 -7.29 -0.09 -1.08
N ARG A 92 -6.75 -0.62 0.00
CA ARG A 92 -7.34 -0.44 1.32
C ARG A 92 -6.71 0.74 2.02
N CYS A 93 -7.49 1.77 2.25
CA CYS A 93 -7.06 2.98 2.97
C CYS A 93 -8.24 3.59 3.73
N PRO A 94 -8.13 3.78 5.02
CA PRO A 94 -7.00 3.41 5.85
C PRO A 94 -6.93 1.90 6.03
N ILE A 95 -5.73 1.33 5.98
CA ILE A 95 -5.56 -0.08 6.25
C ILE A 95 -5.48 -0.31 7.77
N GLY A 96 -6.05 -1.41 8.21
CA GLY A 96 -6.06 -1.81 9.61
C GLY A 96 -7.48 -2.06 10.11
N LEU A 97 -7.62 -3.06 10.96
CA LEU A 97 -8.91 -3.36 11.60
C LEU A 97 -9.31 -2.21 12.53
N GLU A 98 -10.61 -1.97 12.64
CA GLU A 98 -11.14 -0.94 13.54
C GLU A 98 -11.20 -1.48 14.98
N ILE A 99 -10.05 -1.43 15.65
CA ILE A 99 -9.91 -1.92 17.02
C ILE A 99 -9.56 -0.79 18.00
N GLY A 100 -9.68 0.47 17.54
CA GLY A 100 -9.32 1.61 18.39
C GLY A 100 -7.82 1.78 18.55
N ALA A 101 -7.04 1.32 17.58
CA ALA A 101 -5.58 1.41 17.65
C ALA A 101 -5.12 2.85 17.75
N ASP A 102 -4.22 3.12 18.65
CA ASP A 102 -3.81 4.47 19.03
C ASP A 102 -2.29 4.65 19.04
N SER A 103 -1.54 3.59 19.31
CA SER A 103 -0.08 3.63 19.28
C SER A 103 0.44 2.99 17.99
N PRO A 104 1.71 3.27 17.61
CA PRO A 104 2.31 2.60 16.45
C PRO A 104 2.24 1.08 16.55
N GLU A 105 2.45 0.52 17.74
CA GLU A 105 2.38 -0.93 17.95
C GLU A 105 0.97 -1.46 17.74
N GLU A 106 -0.04 -0.74 18.22
CA GLU A 106 -1.43 -1.12 18.04
C GLU A 106 -1.86 -1.02 16.58
N ILE A 107 -1.39 0.02 15.90
CA ILE A 107 -1.65 0.19 14.47
C ILE A 107 -1.04 -0.99 13.70
N ALA A 108 0.17 -1.40 14.04
CA ALA A 108 0.81 -2.54 13.43
C ALA A 108 -0.01 -3.82 13.62
N VAL A 109 -0.54 -4.03 14.83
CA VAL A 109 -1.41 -5.19 15.11
C VAL A 109 -2.68 -5.12 14.24
N ALA A 110 -3.29 -3.95 14.13
CA ALA A 110 -4.50 -3.77 13.34
C ALA A 110 -4.24 -4.08 11.85
N VAL A 111 -3.13 -3.61 11.32
CA VAL A 111 -2.75 -3.84 9.93
C VAL A 111 -2.47 -5.33 9.69
N CYS A 112 -1.70 -5.96 10.55
CA CYS A 112 -1.39 -7.38 10.44
C CYS A 112 -2.65 -8.23 10.55
N GLY A 113 -3.58 -7.84 11.43
CA GLY A 113 -4.86 -8.53 11.58
C GLY A 113 -5.70 -8.47 10.31
N GLU A 114 -5.73 -7.32 9.66
CA GLU A 114 -6.46 -7.18 8.41
C GLU A 114 -5.84 -8.06 7.32
N ILE A 115 -4.52 -8.03 7.18
CA ILE A 115 -3.81 -8.84 6.19
C ILE A 115 -4.10 -10.33 6.43
N LEU A 116 -4.03 -10.77 7.68
CA LEU A 116 -4.33 -12.16 8.02
C LEU A 116 -5.77 -12.54 7.63
N SER A 117 -6.73 -11.64 7.89
CA SER A 117 -8.11 -11.86 7.49
C SER A 117 -8.24 -12.05 5.99
N LEU A 118 -7.57 -11.19 5.21
CA LEU A 118 -7.59 -11.28 3.76
C LEU A 118 -6.97 -12.59 3.26
N GLU A 119 -5.87 -13.04 3.89
CA GLU A 119 -5.25 -14.31 3.56
C GLU A 119 -6.18 -15.50 3.82
N ARG A 120 -7.00 -15.41 4.85
CA ARG A 120 -7.95 -16.44 5.23
C ARG A 120 -9.27 -16.35 4.50
N GLY A 121 -9.43 -15.36 3.59
CA GLY A 121 -10.67 -15.14 2.89
C GLY A 121 -11.80 -14.62 3.77
N ILE A 122 -11.47 -14.01 4.90
CA ILE A 122 -12.45 -13.45 5.82
C ILE A 122 -12.52 -11.95 5.57
N ASN A 123 -13.73 -11.43 5.35
CA ASN A 123 -13.92 -10.00 5.17
C ASN A 123 -13.70 -9.29 6.51
N PRO A 124 -12.75 -8.36 6.61
CA PRO A 124 -12.42 -7.71 7.87
C PRO A 124 -13.39 -6.61 8.32
N THR A 125 -14.41 -6.29 7.57
CA THR A 125 -15.36 -5.24 7.96
C THR A 125 -16.45 -5.73 8.88
#